data_24e7ddd3c832206099bab249a38ed74d
#
_entry.id   24e7ddd3c832206099bab249a38ed74d
#
_cell.length_a   1.000
_cell.length_b   1.000
_cell.length_c   1.000
_cell.angle_alpha   90.00
_cell.angle_beta   90.00
_cell.angle_gamma   90.00
#
_symmetry.space_group_name_H-M   'P 1'
#
loop_
_entity.id
_entity.type
_entity.pdbx_description
1 polymer ?
#
loop_
_entity_poly.entity_id
_entity_poly.type
_entity_poly.pdbx_seq_one_letter_code
_entity_poly.pdbx_strand_id
1 'polypeptide(L)'
;VGELATRIDAALALVRTEAILTRPVTMAGFDARAVAMAVRRALGHSTGWGDHTVTYLDPGPLDPAMHAALDEVLGRELAAGRRGPTFRFWEWENPAVVIGSFQSLRNEIDAEAAELYGVQIVRRISGGGAMFMEAGNCITFSLVVPESLIDGMSYEQSYAFLDEWVLSALGAVGVQATYAGLNDIASPAGKIAGAAQKRFVGGAVLHHVTMAYDIDADKMLQVLRIGREKLSDKGTKSANKRVDPVRSQTHLPRAEVMASFLATFRGRYTVVDGSLTGAEVAQAEELVRTKFANPEWTARVP
;
A
#
# COMPACT_ATOMS: atom_id res chain seq x y z
N VAL A 1 -27.27 -23.32 25.97
CA VAL A 1 -26.22 -24.38 25.90
C VAL A 1 -25.80 -24.65 24.47
N GLY A 2 -26.76 -24.77 23.50
CA GLY A 2 -26.44 -25.06 22.09
C GLY A 2 -25.59 -23.99 21.41
N GLU A 3 -25.90 -22.71 21.60
CA GLU A 3 -25.16 -21.61 20.97
C GLU A 3 -23.70 -21.51 21.49
N LEU A 4 -23.49 -21.78 22.80
CA LEU A 4 -22.15 -21.79 23.38
C LEU A 4 -21.31 -22.97 22.84
N ALA A 5 -21.93 -24.15 22.71
CA ALA A 5 -21.27 -25.32 22.13
C ALA A 5 -20.86 -25.04 20.67
N THR A 6 -21.73 -24.48 19.86
CA THR A 6 -21.43 -24.11 18.47
C THR A 6 -20.29 -23.10 18.39
N ARG A 7 -20.24 -22.10 19.29
CA ARG A 7 -19.14 -21.12 19.33
C ARG A 7 -17.81 -21.75 19.77
N ILE A 8 -17.84 -22.71 20.70
CA ILE A 8 -16.64 -23.45 21.12
C ILE A 8 -16.14 -24.33 19.98
N ASP A 9 -17.03 -25.03 19.28
CA ASP A 9 -16.65 -25.87 18.12
C ASP A 9 -16.07 -25.05 16.98
N ALA A 10 -16.63 -23.87 16.71
CA ALA A 10 -16.08 -22.93 15.72
C ALA A 10 -14.70 -22.42 16.12
N ALA A 11 -14.49 -22.07 17.41
CA ALA A 11 -13.19 -21.63 17.92
C ALA A 11 -12.14 -22.76 17.83
N LEU A 12 -12.51 -24.00 18.16
CA LEU A 12 -11.62 -25.15 18.05
C LEU A 12 -11.28 -25.47 16.58
N ALA A 13 -12.24 -25.34 15.66
CA ALA A 13 -11.99 -25.49 14.24
C ALA A 13 -11.02 -24.44 13.73
N LEU A 14 -11.16 -23.19 14.19
CA LEU A 14 -10.25 -22.09 13.86
C LEU A 14 -8.82 -22.39 14.30
N VAL A 15 -8.61 -22.78 15.56
CA VAL A 15 -7.29 -23.12 16.12
C VAL A 15 -6.65 -24.27 15.33
N ARG A 16 -7.43 -25.31 14.97
CA ARG A 16 -6.95 -26.41 14.14
C ARG A 16 -6.57 -25.96 12.73
N THR A 17 -7.33 -25.03 12.16
CA THR A 17 -7.07 -24.46 10.84
C THR A 17 -5.79 -23.63 10.84
N GLU A 18 -5.54 -22.85 11.87
CA GLU A 18 -4.28 -22.11 12.06
C GLU A 18 -3.08 -23.05 12.16
N ALA A 19 -3.22 -24.18 12.87
CA ALA A 19 -2.17 -25.17 12.94
C ALA A 19 -1.83 -25.81 11.58
N ILE A 20 -2.82 -25.95 10.69
CA ILE A 20 -2.60 -26.43 9.31
C ILE A 20 -1.88 -25.37 8.48
N LEU A 21 -2.22 -24.09 8.63
CA LEU A 21 -1.58 -22.98 7.92
C LEU A 21 -0.09 -22.83 8.26
N THR A 22 0.31 -23.22 9.47
CA THR A 22 1.68 -23.09 9.97
C THR A 22 2.54 -24.34 9.78
N ARG A 23 1.97 -25.49 9.40
CA ARG A 23 2.69 -26.77 9.21
C ARG A 23 2.64 -27.23 7.76
N PRO A 24 3.74 -27.77 7.19
CA PRO A 24 3.68 -28.45 5.90
C PRO A 24 2.87 -29.74 6.04
N VAL A 25 1.65 -29.72 5.54
CA VAL A 25 0.77 -30.91 5.47
C VAL A 25 0.59 -31.25 4.00
N THR A 26 1.00 -32.44 3.59
CA THR A 26 0.75 -32.96 2.25
C THR A 26 -0.60 -33.68 2.23
N MET A 27 -1.52 -33.17 1.45
CA MET A 27 -2.83 -33.80 1.20
C MET A 27 -2.92 -34.20 -0.27
N ALA A 28 -3.33 -35.42 -0.54
CA ALA A 28 -3.46 -35.91 -1.90
C ALA A 28 -4.54 -35.13 -2.66
N GLY A 29 -4.14 -34.42 -3.71
CA GLY A 29 -5.05 -33.66 -4.59
C GLY A 29 -5.55 -32.31 -4.09
N PHE A 30 -5.12 -31.86 -2.90
CA PHE A 30 -5.51 -30.55 -2.36
C PHE A 30 -4.31 -29.87 -1.68
N ASP A 31 -4.24 -28.55 -1.83
CA ASP A 31 -3.39 -27.74 -0.99
C ASP A 31 -4.04 -27.60 0.42
N ALA A 32 -3.33 -28.03 1.46
CA ALA A 32 -3.79 -27.93 2.84
C ALA A 32 -4.19 -26.52 3.24
N ARG A 33 -3.48 -25.52 2.70
CA ARG A 33 -3.81 -24.12 2.91
C ARG A 33 -5.15 -23.75 2.28
N ALA A 34 -5.43 -24.18 1.06
CA ALA A 34 -6.72 -23.92 0.40
C ALA A 34 -7.89 -24.47 1.21
N VAL A 35 -7.72 -25.67 1.80
CA VAL A 35 -8.73 -26.27 2.70
C VAL A 35 -8.90 -25.43 3.97
N ALA A 36 -7.79 -25.03 4.61
CA ALA A 36 -7.83 -24.20 5.80
C ALA A 36 -8.51 -22.84 5.55
N MET A 37 -8.21 -22.19 4.41
CA MET A 37 -8.85 -20.93 4.01
C MET A 37 -10.35 -21.13 3.73
N ALA A 38 -10.76 -22.23 3.09
CA ALA A 38 -12.16 -22.55 2.87
C ALA A 38 -12.93 -22.72 4.20
N VAL A 39 -12.32 -23.39 5.19
CA VAL A 39 -12.92 -23.51 6.54
C VAL A 39 -13.03 -22.15 7.23
N ARG A 40 -11.99 -21.32 7.20
CA ARG A 40 -12.02 -19.96 7.78
C ARG A 40 -13.08 -19.09 7.12
N ARG A 41 -13.24 -19.20 5.80
CA ARG A 41 -14.29 -18.51 5.05
C ARG A 41 -15.69 -18.99 5.46
N ALA A 42 -15.90 -20.29 5.57
CA ALA A 42 -17.16 -20.87 6.02
C ALA A 42 -17.55 -20.44 7.45
N LEU A 43 -16.55 -20.16 8.29
CA LEU A 43 -16.71 -19.61 9.64
C LEU A 43 -16.83 -18.07 9.69
N GLY A 44 -16.80 -17.39 8.53
CA GLY A 44 -16.91 -15.94 8.44
C GLY A 44 -15.65 -15.17 8.85
N HIS A 45 -14.50 -15.82 9.01
CA HIS A 45 -13.23 -15.17 9.37
C HIS A 45 -12.45 -14.65 8.16
N SER A 46 -12.65 -15.23 6.98
CA SER A 46 -12.02 -14.77 5.75
C SER A 46 -13.05 -14.51 4.67
N THR A 47 -12.74 -13.52 3.83
CA THR A 47 -13.54 -13.13 2.67
C THR A 47 -12.70 -13.22 1.40
N GLY A 48 -13.35 -13.11 0.24
CA GLY A 48 -12.68 -12.98 -1.05
C GLY A 48 -13.12 -11.68 -1.73
N TRP A 49 -12.45 -11.32 -2.81
CA TRP A 49 -12.80 -10.13 -3.58
C TRP A 49 -14.26 -10.08 -4.05
N GLY A 50 -14.87 -11.23 -4.35
CA GLY A 50 -16.28 -11.31 -4.75
C GLY A 50 -17.29 -10.98 -3.64
N ASP A 51 -16.84 -10.92 -2.39
CA ASP A 51 -17.69 -10.56 -1.24
C ASP A 51 -17.71 -9.03 -1.00
N HIS A 52 -16.93 -8.26 -1.78
CA HIS A 52 -16.75 -6.83 -1.59
C HIS A 52 -17.03 -6.03 -2.85
N THR A 53 -17.63 -4.86 -2.66
CA THR A 53 -17.67 -3.79 -3.66
C THR A 53 -16.69 -2.72 -3.24
N VAL A 54 -15.72 -2.42 -4.11
CA VAL A 54 -14.68 -1.40 -3.85
C VAL A 54 -15.18 -0.06 -4.37
N THR A 55 -15.10 0.99 -3.55
CA THR A 55 -15.41 2.35 -3.98
C THR A 55 -14.16 3.00 -4.55
N TYR A 56 -14.18 3.37 -5.83
CA TYR A 56 -13.14 4.19 -6.44
C TYR A 56 -13.37 5.66 -6.09
N LEU A 57 -12.30 6.31 -5.60
CA LEU A 57 -12.31 7.71 -5.22
C LEU A 57 -11.31 8.49 -6.09
N ASP A 58 -11.77 9.56 -6.70
CA ASP A 58 -10.94 10.50 -7.46
C ASP A 58 -11.10 11.90 -6.88
N PRO A 59 -10.36 12.26 -5.83
CA PRO A 59 -10.42 13.59 -5.22
C PRO A 59 -9.67 14.65 -6.02
N GLY A 60 -8.99 14.27 -7.12
CA GLY A 60 -8.08 15.14 -7.86
C GLY A 60 -6.74 15.37 -7.15
N PRO A 61 -5.95 16.38 -7.60
CA PRO A 61 -4.69 16.74 -6.99
C PRO A 61 -4.87 17.23 -5.55
N LEU A 62 -3.99 16.77 -4.64
CA LEU A 62 -4.02 17.13 -3.23
C LEU A 62 -2.60 17.37 -2.70
N ASP A 63 -2.53 18.15 -1.62
CA ASP A 63 -1.32 18.31 -0.83
C ASP A 63 -0.82 16.96 -0.29
N PRO A 64 0.50 16.71 -0.25
CA PRO A 64 1.09 15.47 0.26
C PRO A 64 0.63 15.06 1.67
N ALA A 65 0.46 16.00 2.59
CA ALA A 65 -0.03 15.72 3.94
C ALA A 65 -1.51 15.27 3.92
N MET A 66 -2.32 15.82 2.99
CA MET A 66 -3.72 15.43 2.81
C MET A 66 -3.83 13.98 2.31
N HIS A 67 -2.97 13.56 1.38
CA HIS A 67 -2.92 12.16 0.93
C HIS A 67 -2.65 11.20 2.09
N ALA A 68 -1.68 11.52 2.95
CA ALA A 68 -1.34 10.71 4.12
C ALA A 68 -2.47 10.72 5.17
N ALA A 69 -3.15 11.84 5.33
CA ALA A 69 -4.30 11.97 6.23
C ALA A 69 -5.49 11.14 5.77
N LEU A 70 -5.81 11.18 4.47
CA LEU A 70 -6.89 10.38 3.88
C LEU A 70 -6.65 8.88 4.03
N ASP A 71 -5.42 8.41 3.89
CA ASP A 71 -5.08 6.99 4.13
C ASP A 71 -5.44 6.57 5.57
N GLU A 72 -5.15 7.42 6.54
CA GLU A 72 -5.48 7.13 7.93
C GLU A 72 -6.99 7.22 8.19
N VAL A 73 -7.67 8.23 7.66
CA VAL A 73 -9.13 8.39 7.81
C VAL A 73 -9.86 7.20 7.19
N LEU A 74 -9.58 6.87 5.93
CA LEU A 74 -10.26 5.78 5.23
C LEU A 74 -10.02 4.43 5.93
N GLY A 75 -8.80 4.20 6.44
CA GLY A 75 -8.49 3.02 7.24
C GLY A 75 -9.30 2.94 8.53
N ARG A 76 -9.44 4.04 9.25
CA ARG A 76 -10.26 4.13 10.47
C ARG A 76 -11.76 3.98 10.20
N GLU A 77 -12.25 4.59 9.11
CA GLU A 77 -13.66 4.50 8.72
C GLU A 77 -14.05 3.08 8.32
N LEU A 78 -13.19 2.37 7.58
CA LEU A 78 -13.39 0.95 7.27
C LEU A 78 -13.33 0.09 8.55
N ALA A 79 -12.34 0.28 9.40
CA ALA A 79 -12.20 -0.44 10.66
C ALA A 79 -13.40 -0.25 11.60
N ALA A 80 -14.05 0.90 11.52
CA ALA A 80 -15.26 1.21 12.29
C ALA A 80 -16.56 0.76 11.60
N GLY A 81 -16.47 0.14 10.43
CA GLY A 81 -17.65 -0.31 9.65
C GLY A 81 -18.50 0.81 9.06
N ARG A 82 -18.00 2.04 9.03
CA ARG A 82 -18.72 3.19 8.47
C ARG A 82 -18.49 3.39 6.97
N ARG A 83 -17.46 2.74 6.43
CA ARG A 83 -17.14 2.75 4.99
C ARG A 83 -16.77 1.34 4.52
N GLY A 84 -17.07 1.04 3.25
CA GLY A 84 -16.59 -0.16 2.56
C GLY A 84 -15.14 0.00 2.06
N PRO A 85 -14.60 -1.03 1.38
CA PRO A 85 -13.28 -0.96 0.77
C PRO A 85 -13.17 0.20 -0.22
N THR A 86 -11.98 0.81 -0.30
CA THR A 86 -11.74 1.95 -1.19
C THR A 86 -10.46 1.78 -1.99
N PHE A 87 -10.46 2.30 -3.21
CA PHE A 87 -9.30 2.44 -4.07
C PHE A 87 -9.22 3.89 -4.56
N ARG A 88 -8.02 4.49 -4.52
CA ARG A 88 -7.80 5.83 -5.06
C ARG A 88 -6.39 5.98 -5.60
N PHE A 89 -6.23 6.75 -6.69
CA PHE A 89 -4.93 7.27 -7.06
C PHE A 89 -4.58 8.52 -6.24
N TRP A 90 -3.28 8.79 -6.14
CA TRP A 90 -2.76 10.01 -5.56
C TRP A 90 -2.25 10.92 -6.67
N GLU A 91 -2.90 12.03 -6.86
CA GLU A 91 -2.41 13.11 -7.71
C GLU A 91 -1.78 14.18 -6.84
N TRP A 92 -0.52 14.49 -7.11
CA TRP A 92 0.31 15.33 -6.26
C TRP A 92 0.23 16.80 -6.67
N GLU A 93 -0.14 17.70 -5.76
CA GLU A 93 -0.05 19.16 -5.97
C GLU A 93 1.38 19.66 -5.87
N ASN A 94 2.15 19.11 -4.91
CA ASN A 94 3.51 19.55 -4.58
C ASN A 94 4.48 18.37 -4.61
N PRO A 95 5.76 18.60 -4.92
CA PRO A 95 6.77 17.58 -4.78
C PRO A 95 6.95 17.19 -3.32
N ALA A 96 7.15 15.90 -3.06
CA ALA A 96 7.27 15.39 -1.71
C ALA A 96 8.26 14.24 -1.59
N VAL A 97 8.83 14.10 -0.40
CA VAL A 97 9.34 12.82 0.09
C VAL A 97 8.40 12.29 1.17
N VAL A 98 7.88 11.09 0.95
CA VAL A 98 7.12 10.37 1.96
C VAL A 98 8.01 9.36 2.64
N ILE A 99 8.34 9.62 3.92
CA ILE A 99 9.14 8.71 4.74
C ILE A 99 8.26 7.72 5.51
N GLY A 100 8.80 6.52 5.74
CA GLY A 100 8.12 5.49 6.52
C GLY A 100 8.02 5.86 8.01
N SER A 101 7.05 5.24 8.68
CA SER A 101 6.72 5.51 10.09
C SER A 101 7.90 5.44 11.06
N PHE A 102 8.90 4.60 10.76
CA PHE A 102 10.03 4.30 11.67
C PHE A 102 11.37 4.79 11.14
N GLN A 103 11.40 5.49 10.00
CA GLN A 103 12.65 5.99 9.44
C GLN A 103 13.15 7.22 10.21
N SER A 104 14.49 7.29 10.38
CA SER A 104 15.15 8.48 10.89
C SER A 104 15.10 9.59 9.84
N LEU A 105 14.54 10.74 10.19
CA LEU A 105 14.44 11.89 9.28
C LEU A 105 15.85 12.30 8.80
N ARG A 106 16.77 12.45 9.73
CA ARG A 106 18.16 12.89 9.46
C ARG A 106 18.92 11.91 8.55
N ASN A 107 18.68 10.61 8.71
CA ASN A 107 19.39 9.60 7.93
C ASN A 107 18.82 9.40 6.53
N GLU A 108 17.56 9.80 6.30
CA GLU A 108 16.90 9.60 5.01
C GLU A 108 16.91 10.83 4.11
N ILE A 109 16.91 12.04 4.70
CA ILE A 109 16.66 13.30 4.00
C ILE A 109 17.85 14.24 4.12
N ASP A 110 18.22 14.85 2.98
CA ASP A 110 19.02 16.05 2.95
C ASP A 110 18.10 17.27 3.05
N ALA A 111 18.09 17.91 4.23
CA ALA A 111 17.14 18.99 4.51
C ALA A 111 17.42 20.24 3.64
N GLU A 112 18.68 20.54 3.35
CA GLU A 112 19.08 21.69 2.52
C GLU A 112 18.62 21.48 1.07
N ALA A 113 18.83 20.28 0.53
CA ALA A 113 18.35 19.93 -0.80
C ALA A 113 16.81 19.90 -0.88
N ALA A 114 16.15 19.38 0.14
CA ALA A 114 14.68 19.38 0.18
C ALA A 114 14.12 20.82 0.15
N GLU A 115 14.69 21.73 0.93
CA GLU A 115 14.33 23.15 0.93
C GLU A 115 14.64 23.82 -0.42
N LEU A 116 15.83 23.58 -0.98
CA LEU A 116 16.24 24.13 -2.29
C LEU A 116 15.28 23.78 -3.41
N TYR A 117 14.77 22.54 -3.42
CA TYR A 117 13.83 22.05 -4.44
C TYR A 117 12.37 22.22 -4.07
N GLY A 118 12.04 22.83 -2.94
CA GLY A 118 10.67 23.02 -2.45
C GLY A 118 9.95 21.68 -2.20
N VAL A 119 10.68 20.64 -1.78
CA VAL A 119 10.15 19.30 -1.55
C VAL A 119 9.59 19.19 -0.15
N GLN A 120 8.30 18.91 -0.01
CA GLN A 120 7.68 18.67 1.29
C GLN A 120 8.10 17.32 1.85
N ILE A 121 8.25 17.23 3.18
CA ILE A 121 8.58 15.96 3.86
C ILE A 121 7.38 15.53 4.68
N VAL A 122 6.81 14.38 4.34
CA VAL A 122 5.64 13.82 5.02
C VAL A 122 5.98 12.44 5.59
N ARG A 123 5.70 12.22 6.87
CA ARG A 123 5.82 10.90 7.49
C ARG A 123 4.49 10.17 7.44
N ARG A 124 4.43 9.05 6.71
CA ARG A 124 3.25 8.19 6.65
C ARG A 124 3.13 7.28 7.89
N ILE A 125 1.96 6.67 8.06
CA ILE A 125 1.67 5.76 9.18
C ILE A 125 2.14 4.31 8.95
N SER A 126 2.39 3.92 7.71
CA SER A 126 2.94 2.60 7.35
C SER A 126 4.47 2.59 7.46
N GLY A 127 5.06 1.41 7.55
CA GLY A 127 6.51 1.22 7.51
C GLY A 127 7.10 1.38 6.10
N GLY A 128 8.30 0.84 5.91
CA GLY A 128 9.01 0.85 4.62
C GLY A 128 9.94 2.03 4.42
N GLY A 129 10.56 2.12 3.23
CA GLY A 129 11.55 3.14 2.86
C GLY A 129 10.95 4.47 2.41
N ALA A 130 11.82 5.46 2.25
CA ALA A 130 11.45 6.77 1.71
C ALA A 130 11.16 6.69 0.20
N MET A 131 10.21 7.50 -0.25
CA MET A 131 9.81 7.62 -1.65
C MET A 131 9.82 9.08 -2.05
N PHE A 132 10.47 9.41 -3.17
CA PHE A 132 10.48 10.73 -3.78
C PHE A 132 9.40 10.82 -4.85
N MET A 133 8.60 11.87 -4.84
CA MET A 133 7.42 12.03 -5.69
C MET A 133 7.25 13.46 -6.17
N GLU A 134 6.84 13.59 -7.43
CA GLU A 134 6.44 14.85 -8.05
C GLU A 134 5.23 14.63 -8.94
N ALA A 135 4.48 15.69 -9.20
CA ALA A 135 3.38 15.65 -10.15
C ALA A 135 3.88 15.12 -11.52
N GLY A 136 3.20 14.10 -12.04
CA GLY A 136 3.51 13.51 -13.33
C GLY A 136 4.68 12.52 -13.38
N ASN A 137 5.53 12.40 -12.35
CA ASN A 137 6.69 11.51 -12.37
C ASN A 137 6.52 10.17 -11.63
N CYS A 138 5.41 9.96 -10.96
CA CYS A 138 5.07 8.71 -10.30
C CYS A 138 3.59 8.35 -10.46
N ILE A 139 3.27 7.09 -10.24
CA ILE A 139 1.91 6.59 -10.10
C ILE A 139 1.79 6.01 -8.69
N THR A 140 1.00 6.65 -7.85
CA THR A 140 0.75 6.21 -6.48
C THR A 140 -0.72 5.88 -6.32
N PHE A 141 -1.02 4.80 -5.60
CA PHE A 141 -2.39 4.46 -5.23
C PHE A 141 -2.48 3.93 -3.81
N SER A 142 -3.65 4.06 -3.21
CA SER A 142 -4.02 3.42 -1.95
C SER A 142 -5.22 2.51 -2.15
N LEU A 143 -5.14 1.35 -1.53
CA LEU A 143 -6.19 0.36 -1.40
C LEU A 143 -6.45 0.13 0.09
N VAL A 144 -7.66 0.41 0.54
CA VAL A 144 -8.07 0.13 1.92
C VAL A 144 -9.09 -0.99 1.89
N VAL A 145 -8.79 -2.11 2.54
CA VAL A 145 -9.59 -3.34 2.49
C VAL A 145 -9.80 -3.92 3.89
N PRO A 146 -10.84 -4.74 4.11
CA PRO A 146 -11.00 -5.46 5.36
C PRO A 146 -9.89 -6.50 5.55
N GLU A 147 -9.43 -6.67 6.77
CA GLU A 147 -8.38 -7.64 7.12
C GLU A 147 -8.80 -9.07 6.80
N SER A 148 -10.11 -9.37 6.82
CA SER A 148 -10.66 -10.67 6.43
C SER A 148 -10.30 -11.09 5.01
N LEU A 149 -10.00 -10.14 4.12
CA LEU A 149 -9.59 -10.41 2.74
C LEU A 149 -8.19 -11.05 2.67
N ILE A 150 -7.32 -10.73 3.63
CA ILE A 150 -5.94 -11.26 3.72
C ILE A 150 -5.74 -12.14 4.96
N ASP A 151 -6.84 -12.61 5.54
CA ASP A 151 -6.82 -13.44 6.73
C ASP A 151 -5.95 -14.70 6.53
N GLY A 152 -5.13 -15.01 7.52
CA GLY A 152 -4.20 -16.15 7.48
C GLY A 152 -3.00 -15.97 6.55
N MET A 153 -2.83 -14.81 5.90
CA MET A 153 -1.67 -14.52 5.05
C MET A 153 -0.53 -13.91 5.86
N SER A 154 0.71 -14.31 5.55
CA SER A 154 1.91 -13.57 5.96
C SER A 154 1.93 -12.17 5.30
N TYR A 155 2.80 -11.28 5.78
CA TYR A 155 2.98 -9.98 5.11
C TYR A 155 3.36 -10.15 3.64
N GLU A 156 4.34 -11.00 3.32
CA GLU A 156 4.77 -11.28 1.95
C GLU A 156 3.61 -11.76 1.07
N GLN A 157 2.83 -12.70 1.57
CA GLN A 157 1.67 -13.23 0.84
C GLN A 157 0.58 -12.17 0.64
N SER A 158 0.36 -11.31 1.64
CA SER A 158 -0.64 -10.24 1.54
C SER A 158 -0.23 -9.15 0.55
N TYR A 159 1.07 -8.83 0.45
CA TYR A 159 1.59 -7.95 -0.59
C TYR A 159 1.33 -8.54 -1.98
N ALA A 160 1.79 -9.77 -2.21
CA ALA A 160 1.61 -10.45 -3.49
C ALA A 160 0.13 -10.56 -3.91
N PHE A 161 -0.76 -10.87 -2.95
CA PHE A 161 -2.19 -10.99 -3.20
C PHE A 161 -2.85 -9.65 -3.56
N LEU A 162 -2.52 -8.58 -2.83
CA LEU A 162 -3.11 -7.25 -3.06
C LEU A 162 -2.56 -6.56 -4.30
N ASP A 163 -1.37 -6.94 -4.78
CA ASP A 163 -0.71 -6.37 -5.96
C ASP A 163 -0.79 -7.27 -7.21
N GLU A 164 -1.42 -8.45 -7.15
CA GLU A 164 -1.51 -9.36 -8.31
C GLU A 164 -2.09 -8.67 -9.54
N TRP A 165 -3.09 -7.81 -9.36
CA TRP A 165 -3.69 -7.03 -10.43
C TRP A 165 -2.72 -6.02 -11.04
N VAL A 166 -1.76 -5.51 -10.26
CA VAL A 166 -0.73 -4.53 -10.72
C VAL A 166 0.18 -5.15 -11.76
N LEU A 167 0.60 -6.40 -11.56
CA LEU A 167 1.40 -7.13 -12.55
C LEU A 167 0.63 -7.30 -13.86
N SER A 168 -0.68 -7.58 -13.79
CA SER A 168 -1.54 -7.66 -14.97
C SER A 168 -1.69 -6.31 -15.66
N ALA A 169 -1.85 -5.23 -14.89
CA ALA A 169 -1.95 -3.87 -15.42
C ALA A 169 -0.65 -3.41 -16.10
N LEU A 170 0.51 -3.72 -15.50
CA LEU A 170 1.82 -3.47 -16.12
C LEU A 170 1.98 -4.25 -17.42
N GLY A 171 1.60 -5.53 -17.44
CA GLY A 171 1.61 -6.35 -18.66
C GLY A 171 0.71 -5.79 -19.75
N ALA A 172 -0.46 -5.25 -19.41
CA ALA A 172 -1.39 -4.65 -20.37
C ALA A 172 -0.83 -3.39 -21.07
N VAL A 173 0.11 -2.69 -20.44
CA VAL A 173 0.80 -1.53 -21.02
C VAL A 173 2.22 -1.88 -21.56
N GLY A 174 2.53 -3.18 -21.70
CA GLY A 174 3.77 -3.66 -22.28
C GLY A 174 4.98 -3.70 -21.34
N VAL A 175 4.78 -3.50 -20.04
CA VAL A 175 5.84 -3.51 -19.03
C VAL A 175 6.01 -4.92 -18.48
N GLN A 176 7.21 -5.48 -18.58
CA GLN A 176 7.55 -6.77 -17.97
C GLN A 176 7.94 -6.56 -16.50
N ALA A 177 7.15 -7.12 -15.60
CA ALA A 177 7.37 -6.97 -14.18
C ALA A 177 7.11 -8.26 -13.41
N THR A 178 7.84 -8.43 -12.31
CA THR A 178 7.68 -9.53 -11.36
C THR A 178 7.81 -9.02 -9.93
N TYR A 179 7.34 -9.82 -8.98
CA TYR A 179 7.65 -9.57 -7.56
C TYR A 179 9.13 -9.79 -7.28
N ALA A 180 9.71 -8.88 -6.50
CA ALA A 180 11.10 -8.92 -6.08
C ALA A 180 11.22 -8.63 -4.57
N GLY A 181 11.62 -9.63 -3.82
CA GLY A 181 11.69 -9.53 -2.36
C GLY A 181 10.31 -9.49 -1.69
N LEU A 182 10.18 -8.73 -0.60
CA LEU A 182 8.98 -8.72 0.23
C LEU A 182 7.83 -7.90 -0.38
N ASN A 183 8.13 -6.73 -0.95
CA ASN A 183 7.14 -5.69 -1.28
C ASN A 183 7.53 -4.83 -2.48
N ASP A 184 8.45 -5.31 -3.31
CA ASP A 184 8.90 -4.61 -4.51
C ASP A 184 8.31 -5.26 -5.76
N ILE A 185 8.04 -4.45 -6.77
CA ILE A 185 7.79 -4.86 -8.14
C ILE A 185 8.97 -4.39 -8.97
N ALA A 186 9.58 -5.29 -9.75
CA ALA A 186 10.77 -5.01 -10.52
C ALA A 186 10.70 -5.59 -11.93
N SER A 187 11.41 -4.95 -12.85
CA SER A 187 11.79 -5.47 -14.15
C SER A 187 13.18 -6.11 -14.10
N PRO A 188 13.67 -6.74 -15.19
CA PRO A 188 15.06 -7.14 -15.31
C PRO A 188 16.06 -5.97 -15.15
N ALA A 189 15.67 -4.75 -15.46
CA ALA A 189 16.53 -3.56 -15.41
C ALA A 189 16.56 -2.87 -14.04
N GLY A 190 15.53 -3.06 -13.21
CA GLY A 190 15.51 -2.44 -11.89
C GLY A 190 14.15 -2.45 -11.20
N LYS A 191 14.07 -1.71 -10.09
CA LYS A 191 12.84 -1.55 -9.31
C LYS A 191 11.87 -0.61 -10.02
N ILE A 192 10.62 -1.06 -10.22
CA ILE A 192 9.51 -0.27 -10.75
C ILE A 192 8.72 0.36 -9.62
N ALA A 193 8.32 -0.44 -8.62
CA ALA A 193 7.44 0.00 -7.56
C ALA A 193 7.82 -0.58 -6.20
N GLY A 194 7.32 0.07 -5.15
CA GLY A 194 7.38 -0.44 -3.80
C GLY A 194 6.06 -0.24 -3.08
N ALA A 195 5.65 -1.23 -2.30
CA ALA A 195 4.44 -1.22 -1.51
C ALA A 195 4.72 -1.05 -0.01
N ALA A 196 3.74 -0.57 0.72
CA ALA A 196 3.74 -0.58 2.18
C ALA A 196 2.33 -0.85 2.71
N GLN A 197 2.25 -1.45 3.89
CA GLN A 197 0.98 -1.79 4.53
C GLN A 197 0.90 -1.24 5.96
N LYS A 198 -0.32 -0.97 6.39
CA LYS A 198 -0.67 -0.69 7.77
C LYS A 198 -1.95 -1.44 8.13
N ARG A 199 -1.90 -2.28 9.17
CA ARG A 199 -3.08 -2.89 9.76
C ARG A 199 -3.64 -2.00 10.86
N PHE A 200 -4.95 -1.81 10.87
CA PHE A 200 -5.66 -1.02 11.87
C PHE A 200 -6.32 -1.95 12.89
N VAL A 201 -6.38 -1.49 14.14
CA VAL A 201 -7.26 -2.12 15.13
C VAL A 201 -8.69 -1.99 14.62
N GLY A 202 -9.45 -3.07 14.65
CA GLY A 202 -10.80 -3.13 14.07
C GLY A 202 -10.88 -3.79 12.69
N GLY A 203 -9.76 -4.32 12.18
CA GLY A 203 -9.77 -5.23 11.03
C GLY A 203 -9.76 -4.55 9.66
N ALA A 204 -9.10 -3.42 9.52
CA ALA A 204 -8.81 -2.81 8.22
C ALA A 204 -7.33 -2.88 7.87
N VAL A 205 -7.02 -2.91 6.59
CA VAL A 205 -5.68 -2.88 6.03
C VAL A 205 -5.58 -1.77 5.00
N LEU A 206 -4.66 -0.85 5.22
CA LEU A 206 -4.17 0.06 4.20
C LEU A 206 -3.03 -0.62 3.46
N HIS A 207 -3.12 -0.66 2.15
CA HIS A 207 -2.07 -1.06 1.24
C HIS A 207 -1.86 0.05 0.22
N HIS A 208 -0.67 0.60 0.15
CA HIS A 208 -0.36 1.64 -0.82
C HIS A 208 0.94 1.34 -1.57
N VAL A 209 0.96 1.72 -2.83
CA VAL A 209 2.04 1.45 -3.77
C VAL A 209 2.45 2.76 -4.43
N THR A 210 3.74 2.96 -4.57
CA THR A 210 4.28 4.01 -5.42
C THR A 210 5.18 3.38 -6.48
N MET A 211 4.91 3.75 -7.72
CA MET A 211 5.66 3.29 -8.87
C MET A 211 6.32 4.48 -9.58
N ALA A 212 7.58 4.30 -9.96
CA ALA A 212 8.30 5.27 -10.75
C ALA A 212 7.74 5.27 -12.18
N TYR A 213 7.20 6.41 -12.63
CA TYR A 213 6.77 6.57 -14.01
C TYR A 213 7.85 7.25 -14.85
N ASP A 214 8.32 8.43 -14.44
CA ASP A 214 9.36 9.21 -15.12
C ASP A 214 10.10 10.07 -14.08
N ILE A 215 10.85 9.41 -13.21
CA ILE A 215 11.49 10.04 -12.04
C ILE A 215 12.75 10.80 -12.46
N ASP A 216 12.92 12.01 -11.92
CA ASP A 216 14.21 12.71 -11.94
C ASP A 216 15.15 12.08 -10.90
N ALA A 217 15.99 11.16 -11.39
CA ALA A 217 16.89 10.40 -10.54
C ALA A 217 17.97 11.29 -9.89
N ASP A 218 18.42 12.33 -10.57
CA ASP A 218 19.46 13.23 -10.06
C ASP A 218 18.93 14.07 -8.91
N LYS A 219 17.74 14.64 -9.06
CA LYS A 219 17.06 15.37 -8.00
C LYS A 219 16.71 14.47 -6.82
N MET A 220 16.20 13.26 -7.07
CA MET A 220 15.94 12.28 -6.04
C MET A 220 17.20 11.95 -5.22
N LEU A 221 18.33 11.74 -5.86
CA LEU A 221 19.60 11.41 -5.19
C LEU A 221 20.21 12.59 -4.40
N GLN A 222 19.81 13.83 -4.70
CA GLN A 222 20.21 14.98 -3.92
C GLN A 222 19.37 15.11 -2.65
N VAL A 223 18.05 14.85 -2.75
CA VAL A 223 17.11 14.97 -1.63
C VAL A 223 17.16 13.76 -0.70
N LEU A 224 17.30 12.55 -1.27
CA LEU A 224 17.38 11.32 -0.48
C LEU A 224 18.83 10.94 -0.20
N ARG A 225 19.18 10.76 1.07
CA ARG A 225 20.49 10.23 1.50
C ARG A 225 20.58 8.72 1.25
N ILE A 226 20.58 8.33 -0.04
CA ILE A 226 20.63 6.92 -0.44
C ILE A 226 22.09 6.45 -0.39
N GLY A 227 22.42 5.51 0.52
CA GLY A 227 23.65 4.73 0.47
C GLY A 227 24.88 5.31 1.18
N ARG A 228 24.86 6.51 1.77
CA ARG A 228 26.05 7.07 2.45
C ARG A 228 26.20 6.66 3.92
N GLU A 229 25.12 6.30 4.62
CA GLU A 229 25.16 5.96 6.06
C GLU A 229 24.44 4.66 6.45
N LYS A 230 23.82 3.95 5.51
CA LYS A 230 23.02 2.72 5.79
C LYS A 230 23.84 1.46 6.12
N LEU A 231 25.15 1.57 6.33
CA LEU A 231 25.99 0.44 6.76
C LEU A 231 25.81 0.08 8.24
N SER A 232 25.20 0.93 9.05
CA SER A 232 25.07 0.72 10.50
C SER A 232 23.66 0.34 10.98
N ASP A 233 22.61 0.58 10.19
CA ASP A 233 21.24 0.28 10.61
C ASP A 233 20.67 -0.94 9.88
N LYS A 234 20.01 -1.83 10.61
CA LYS A 234 19.34 -3.05 10.10
C LYS A 234 18.12 -2.77 9.18
N GLY A 235 18.02 -1.55 8.65
CA GLY A 235 16.97 -1.10 7.74
C GLY A 235 17.22 -1.54 6.30
N THR A 236 16.36 -2.36 5.80
CA THR A 236 16.08 -2.82 4.42
C THR A 236 17.04 -2.37 3.31
N LYS A 237 17.69 -3.33 2.66
CA LYS A 237 18.55 -3.22 1.47
C LYS A 237 17.86 -2.63 0.21
N SER A 238 16.72 -1.96 0.36
CA SER A 238 15.89 -1.43 -0.74
C SER A 238 16.49 -0.20 -1.45
N ALA A 239 17.37 0.55 -0.77
CA ALA A 239 17.86 1.84 -1.26
C ALA A 239 18.93 1.77 -2.36
N ASN A 240 19.54 0.62 -2.61
CA ASN A 240 20.60 0.45 -3.60
C ASN A 240 20.11 -0.17 -4.93
N LYS A 241 18.80 -0.36 -5.10
CA LYS A 241 18.27 -0.90 -6.34
C LYS A 241 18.12 0.23 -7.36
N ARG A 242 18.67 0.02 -8.55
CA ARG A 242 18.42 0.90 -9.70
C ARG A 242 16.91 1.00 -9.93
N VAL A 243 16.42 2.22 -10.09
CA VAL A 243 15.02 2.47 -10.49
C VAL A 243 14.89 2.26 -11.98
N ASP A 244 13.83 1.57 -12.41
CA ASP A 244 13.47 1.39 -13.81
C ASP A 244 12.06 1.96 -14.04
N PRO A 245 11.95 3.24 -14.51
CA PRO A 245 10.66 3.89 -14.67
C PRO A 245 9.77 3.20 -15.70
N VAL A 246 8.47 3.17 -15.47
CA VAL A 246 7.46 2.60 -16.37
C VAL A 246 7.57 3.20 -17.78
N ARG A 247 7.79 4.51 -17.89
CA ARG A 247 7.92 5.23 -19.17
C ARG A 247 9.03 4.69 -20.06
N SER A 248 10.12 4.19 -19.48
CA SER A 248 11.23 3.64 -20.26
C SER A 248 10.83 2.40 -21.05
N GLN A 249 9.81 1.68 -20.59
CA GLN A 249 9.37 0.41 -21.17
C GLN A 249 8.11 0.56 -22.04
N THR A 250 7.16 1.45 -21.67
CA THR A 250 5.85 1.50 -22.34
C THR A 250 5.71 2.65 -23.35
N HIS A 251 6.43 3.74 -23.20
CA HIS A 251 6.29 4.98 -23.98
C HIS A 251 4.89 5.63 -23.95
N LEU A 252 3.91 5.05 -23.26
CA LEU A 252 2.57 5.59 -23.12
C LEU A 252 2.57 6.80 -22.17
N PRO A 253 1.75 7.84 -22.42
CA PRO A 253 1.53 8.92 -21.47
C PRO A 253 1.04 8.38 -20.12
N ARG A 254 1.44 9.03 -19.02
CA ARG A 254 1.06 8.61 -17.65
C ARG A 254 -0.45 8.43 -17.49
N ALA A 255 -1.25 9.35 -18.06
CA ALA A 255 -2.71 9.28 -17.97
C ALA A 255 -3.28 8.01 -18.63
N GLU A 256 -2.70 7.56 -19.74
CA GLU A 256 -3.11 6.32 -20.41
C GLU A 256 -2.70 5.10 -19.60
N VAL A 257 -1.52 5.10 -18.98
CA VAL A 257 -1.11 4.04 -18.05
C VAL A 257 -2.08 3.97 -16.87
N MET A 258 -2.41 5.08 -16.24
CA MET A 258 -3.36 5.12 -15.11
C MET A 258 -4.77 4.67 -15.53
N ALA A 259 -5.24 5.08 -16.71
CA ALA A 259 -6.52 4.63 -17.24
C ALA A 259 -6.54 3.10 -17.47
N SER A 260 -5.44 2.53 -18.00
CA SER A 260 -5.27 1.09 -18.17
C SER A 260 -5.24 0.35 -16.82
N PHE A 261 -4.59 0.92 -15.81
CA PHE A 261 -4.57 0.36 -14.46
C PHE A 261 -5.99 0.33 -13.86
N LEU A 262 -6.73 1.44 -13.95
CA LEU A 262 -8.11 1.50 -13.47
C LEU A 262 -9.01 0.51 -14.22
N ALA A 263 -8.86 0.41 -15.53
CA ALA A 263 -9.61 -0.54 -16.35
C ALA A 263 -9.30 -2.00 -15.94
N THR A 264 -8.03 -2.32 -15.71
CA THR A 264 -7.60 -3.65 -15.23
C THR A 264 -8.20 -3.96 -13.86
N PHE A 265 -8.19 -2.99 -12.94
CA PHE A 265 -8.76 -3.14 -11.61
C PHE A 265 -10.28 -3.38 -11.68
N ARG A 266 -11.00 -2.57 -12.48
CA ARG A 266 -12.45 -2.72 -12.72
C ARG A 266 -12.83 -4.03 -13.43
N GLY A 267 -11.95 -4.53 -14.28
CA GLY A 267 -12.13 -5.81 -14.97
C GLY A 267 -12.00 -7.03 -14.06
N ARG A 268 -11.32 -6.89 -12.92
CA ARG A 268 -11.09 -7.99 -11.97
C ARG A 268 -12.00 -7.95 -10.75
N TYR A 269 -12.45 -6.78 -10.34
CA TYR A 269 -13.18 -6.58 -9.09
C TYR A 269 -14.46 -5.79 -9.31
N THR A 270 -15.42 -5.95 -8.41
CA THR A 270 -16.64 -5.13 -8.40
C THR A 270 -16.29 -3.74 -7.89
N VAL A 271 -16.32 -2.74 -8.76
CA VAL A 271 -15.93 -1.36 -8.45
C VAL A 271 -17.07 -0.41 -8.78
N VAL A 272 -17.35 0.52 -7.88
CA VAL A 272 -18.30 1.62 -8.06
C VAL A 272 -17.58 2.94 -7.86
N ASP A 273 -18.01 3.98 -8.58
CA ASP A 273 -17.52 5.33 -8.34
C ASP A 273 -18.16 5.91 -7.08
N GLY A 274 -17.39 6.68 -6.34
CA GLY A 274 -17.85 7.37 -5.15
C GLY A 274 -17.05 8.61 -4.83
N SER A 275 -17.36 9.22 -3.71
CA SER A 275 -16.71 10.43 -3.23
C SER A 275 -16.37 10.34 -1.74
N LEU A 276 -15.49 11.22 -1.29
CA LEU A 276 -15.28 11.48 0.12
C LEU A 276 -16.52 12.19 0.70
N THR A 277 -16.89 11.80 1.91
CA THR A 277 -17.92 12.51 2.65
C THR A 277 -17.33 13.78 3.29
N GLY A 278 -18.18 14.79 3.57
CA GLY A 278 -17.73 16.00 4.26
C GLY A 278 -17.08 15.70 5.63
N ALA A 279 -17.55 14.65 6.32
CA ALA A 279 -16.96 14.23 7.59
C ALA A 279 -15.55 13.64 7.43
N GLU A 280 -15.31 12.86 6.37
CA GLU A 280 -13.99 12.31 6.07
C GLU A 280 -13.00 13.42 5.67
N VAL A 281 -13.45 14.38 4.88
CA VAL A 281 -12.63 15.55 4.51
C VAL A 281 -12.26 16.35 5.77
N ALA A 282 -13.22 16.67 6.63
CA ALA A 282 -12.97 17.41 7.87
C ALA A 282 -12.03 16.66 8.82
N GLN A 283 -12.16 15.33 8.94
CA GLN A 283 -11.23 14.50 9.72
C GLN A 283 -9.81 14.51 9.12
N ALA A 284 -9.70 14.49 7.79
CA ALA A 284 -8.41 14.52 7.11
C ALA A 284 -7.73 15.90 7.30
N GLU A 285 -8.46 16.99 7.15
CA GLU A 285 -7.96 18.35 7.41
C GLU A 285 -7.48 18.51 8.86
N GLU A 286 -8.21 17.96 9.81
CA GLU A 286 -7.79 17.94 11.23
C GLU A 286 -6.50 17.14 11.41
N LEU A 287 -6.36 15.98 10.76
CA LEU A 287 -5.13 15.20 10.81
C LEU A 287 -3.97 15.88 10.07
N VAL A 288 -4.23 16.61 9.01
CA VAL A 288 -3.19 17.46 8.38
C VAL A 288 -2.66 18.44 9.39
N ARG A 289 -3.54 19.20 10.03
CA ARG A 289 -3.18 20.26 10.97
C ARG A 289 -2.49 19.74 12.24
N THR A 290 -2.98 18.63 12.79
CA THR A 290 -2.50 18.11 14.10
C THR A 290 -1.38 17.08 13.99
N LYS A 291 -1.19 16.50 12.80
CA LYS A 291 -0.27 15.38 12.61
C LYS A 291 0.59 15.53 11.35
N PHE A 292 0.03 15.39 10.15
CA PHE A 292 0.82 15.16 8.94
C PHE A 292 1.58 16.39 8.43
N ALA A 293 1.13 17.60 8.73
CA ALA A 293 1.85 18.84 8.52
C ALA A 293 2.56 19.35 9.80
N ASN A 294 2.44 18.62 10.93
CA ASN A 294 3.11 18.98 12.17
C ASN A 294 4.58 18.51 12.15
N PRO A 295 5.56 19.43 12.33
CA PRO A 295 6.98 19.08 12.38
C PRO A 295 7.34 18.04 13.46
N GLU A 296 6.64 18.04 14.60
CA GLU A 296 6.86 17.06 15.67
C GLU A 296 6.57 15.62 15.22
N TRP A 297 5.51 15.43 14.43
CA TRP A 297 5.22 14.13 13.85
C TRP A 297 6.28 13.71 12.83
N THR A 298 6.67 14.63 11.95
CA THR A 298 7.68 14.36 10.91
C THR A 298 9.03 14.06 11.55
N ALA A 299 9.43 14.79 12.57
CA ALA A 299 10.72 14.64 13.27
C ALA A 299 10.69 13.63 14.45
N ARG A 300 9.58 12.93 14.71
CA ARG A 300 9.46 12.03 15.87
C ARG A 300 10.51 10.90 15.93
N VAL A 301 11.11 10.57 14.81
CA VAL A 301 12.31 9.74 14.71
C VAL A 301 13.38 10.62 14.06
N PRO A 302 14.32 11.14 14.85
CA PRO A 302 15.29 12.13 14.40
C PRO A 302 16.31 11.58 13.41
#